data_e0e7daf7cf1b2f36477d599932afea39
#
_entry.id   e0e7daf7cf1b2f36477d599932afea39
#
_cell.length_a   1.000
_cell.length_b   1.000
_cell.length_c   1.000
_cell.angle_alpha   90.00
_cell.angle_beta   90.00
_cell.angle_gamma   90.00
#
_symmetry.space_group_name_H-M   'P 1'
#
loop_
_entity.id
_entity.type
_entity.pdbx_description
1 polymer ?
#
loop_
_entity_poly.entity_id
_entity_poly.type
_entity_poly.pdbx_seq_one_letter_code
_entity_poly.pdbx_strand_id
1 'polypeptide(L)'
;MQTSQNKNTLDFKIHCFEPSHYTFEKLLQTHSNNEKVILNNFGLSNAETKATLYSNADGSGLASLTKRRLDHFNIDFNKTEQIQLSTLDTYCKTQNISHIDLLKLDVEGHELDVLDGAKVMFANKAIDMVTFEFGGCNIDTRTFFQDFWYFFSKNDMAIYRILPNATLYHIDSYRETDEQFITTNYIAITKKCKIDKDMLAR
;
A
#
# COMPACT_ATOMS: atom_id res chain seq x y z
N MET A 1 -18.29 -29.91 33.49
CA MET A 1 -17.02 -29.69 32.80
C MET A 1 -17.25 -28.60 31.79
N GLN A 2 -16.87 -27.34 32.11
CA GLN A 2 -16.92 -26.23 31.18
C GLN A 2 -15.58 -26.19 30.43
N THR A 3 -15.62 -26.48 29.14
CA THR A 3 -14.49 -26.29 28.25
C THR A 3 -14.42 -24.81 27.92
N SER A 4 -13.52 -24.09 28.58
CA SER A 4 -13.12 -22.72 28.18
C SER A 4 -12.45 -22.78 26.82
N GLN A 5 -13.17 -22.40 25.77
CA GLN A 5 -12.54 -22.05 24.51
C GLN A 5 -11.79 -20.73 24.71
N ASN A 6 -10.48 -20.82 24.93
CA ASN A 6 -9.57 -19.71 24.76
C ASN A 6 -9.61 -19.31 23.27
N LYS A 7 -10.50 -18.41 22.91
CA LYS A 7 -10.35 -17.65 21.67
C LYS A 7 -9.15 -16.74 21.86
N ASN A 8 -7.99 -17.13 21.32
CA ASN A 8 -6.89 -16.22 21.08
C ASN A 8 -7.38 -15.16 20.08
N THR A 9 -8.03 -14.13 20.57
CA THR A 9 -8.32 -12.93 19.77
C THR A 9 -6.99 -12.22 19.61
N LEU A 10 -6.43 -12.26 18.40
CA LEU A 10 -5.28 -11.46 18.04
C LEU A 10 -5.62 -9.99 18.36
N ASP A 11 -4.80 -9.36 19.18
CA ASP A 11 -4.89 -7.93 19.45
C ASP A 11 -4.17 -7.22 18.29
N PHE A 12 -4.94 -6.56 17.41
CA PHE A 12 -4.43 -5.82 16.27
C PHE A 12 -5.23 -4.54 16.08
N LYS A 13 -4.61 -3.56 15.43
CA LYS A 13 -5.25 -2.34 14.95
C LYS A 13 -5.00 -2.18 13.45
N ILE A 14 -5.99 -1.67 12.75
CA ILE A 14 -5.92 -1.32 11.33
C ILE A 14 -6.01 0.20 11.21
N HIS A 15 -5.01 0.80 10.61
CA HIS A 15 -4.99 2.22 10.30
C HIS A 15 -5.26 2.40 8.81
N CYS A 16 -6.42 2.97 8.47
CA CYS A 16 -6.82 3.23 7.09
C CYS A 16 -6.59 4.69 6.75
N PHE A 17 -6.12 4.93 5.52
CA PHE A 17 -5.87 6.26 4.99
C PHE A 17 -6.67 6.40 3.69
N GLU A 18 -7.61 7.34 3.69
CA GLU A 18 -8.45 7.64 2.52
C GLU A 18 -8.49 9.16 2.33
N PRO A 19 -7.79 9.69 1.32
CA PRO A 19 -7.73 11.13 1.10
C PRO A 19 -9.02 11.72 0.53
N SER A 20 -9.77 10.97 -0.29
CA SER A 20 -11.03 11.46 -0.85
C SER A 20 -12.10 11.59 0.23
N HIS A 21 -12.66 12.79 0.37
CA HIS A 21 -13.69 13.06 1.35
C HIS A 21 -14.94 12.19 1.12
N TYR A 22 -15.35 12.04 -0.13
CA TYR A 22 -16.50 11.21 -0.49
C TYR A 22 -16.32 9.75 -0.07
N THR A 23 -15.17 9.16 -0.35
CA THR A 23 -14.87 7.75 -0.01
C THR A 23 -14.70 7.60 1.50
N PHE A 24 -14.06 8.58 2.15
CA PHE A 24 -13.88 8.60 3.59
C PHE A 24 -15.20 8.60 4.35
N GLU A 25 -16.20 9.40 3.93
CA GLU A 25 -17.54 9.40 4.53
C GLU A 25 -18.20 8.01 4.46
N LYS A 26 -18.00 7.28 3.37
CA LYS A 26 -18.49 5.90 3.26
C LYS A 26 -17.78 4.94 4.22
N LEU A 27 -16.46 5.10 4.38
CA LEU A 27 -15.70 4.33 5.35
C LEU A 27 -16.18 4.60 6.78
N LEU A 28 -16.45 5.86 7.14
CA LEU A 28 -17.02 6.23 8.43
C LEU A 28 -18.35 5.53 8.69
N GLN A 29 -19.26 5.55 7.70
CA GLN A 29 -20.58 4.89 7.83
C GLN A 29 -20.45 3.38 8.10
N THR A 30 -19.43 2.75 7.54
CA THR A 30 -19.25 1.28 7.61
C THR A 30 -18.44 0.85 8.81
N HIS A 31 -17.45 1.62 9.24
CA HIS A 31 -16.43 1.18 10.20
C HIS A 31 -16.30 2.03 11.46
N SER A 32 -17.04 3.14 11.62
CA SER A 32 -16.94 4.02 12.80
C SER A 32 -17.16 3.30 14.14
N ASN A 33 -17.92 2.22 14.16
CA ASN A 33 -18.20 1.44 15.37
C ASN A 33 -17.17 0.32 15.63
N ASN A 34 -16.13 0.20 14.81
CA ASN A 34 -15.11 -0.83 14.98
C ASN A 34 -13.87 -0.25 15.68
N GLU A 35 -13.73 -0.48 16.97
CA GLU A 35 -12.62 0.03 17.79
C GLU A 35 -11.22 -0.42 17.31
N LYS A 36 -11.15 -1.45 16.47
CA LYS A 36 -9.89 -1.92 15.88
C LYS A 36 -9.50 -1.16 14.62
N VAL A 37 -10.36 -0.32 14.07
CA VAL A 37 -10.13 0.42 12.82
C VAL A 37 -10.01 1.92 13.12
N ILE A 38 -8.87 2.48 12.77
CA ILE A 38 -8.58 3.91 12.88
C ILE A 38 -8.64 4.50 11.46
N LEU A 39 -9.58 5.42 11.25
CA LEU A 39 -9.81 6.04 9.96
C LEU A 39 -9.14 7.41 9.90
N ASN A 40 -8.41 7.69 8.82
CA ASN A 40 -7.67 8.93 8.60
C ASN A 40 -8.07 9.53 7.25
N ASN A 41 -8.61 10.77 7.25
CA ASN A 41 -8.99 11.48 6.02
C ASN A 41 -7.82 12.29 5.46
N PHE A 42 -6.76 11.62 5.11
CA PHE A 42 -5.62 12.14 4.34
C PHE A 42 -4.90 10.98 3.66
N GLY A 43 -4.11 11.30 2.63
CA GLY A 43 -3.25 10.32 1.94
C GLY A 43 -1.85 10.27 2.54
N LEU A 44 -1.17 9.13 2.33
CA LEU A 44 0.25 9.00 2.63
C LEU A 44 1.07 9.33 1.37
N SER A 45 2.23 9.99 1.56
CA SER A 45 3.16 10.38 0.51
C SER A 45 4.55 10.66 1.11
N ASN A 46 5.45 11.24 0.32
CA ASN A 46 6.82 11.59 0.74
C ASN A 46 6.94 12.94 1.49
N ALA A 47 5.86 13.72 1.56
CA ALA A 47 5.84 15.03 2.23
C ALA A 47 4.48 15.39 2.80
N GLU A 48 4.48 16.27 3.81
CA GLU A 48 3.26 16.89 4.35
C GLU A 48 2.88 18.08 3.48
N THR A 49 1.81 17.93 2.70
CA THR A 49 1.39 18.96 1.74
C THR A 49 -0.09 18.82 1.37
N LYS A 50 -0.60 19.80 0.63
CA LYS A 50 -1.85 19.68 -0.10
C LYS A 50 -1.58 19.24 -1.53
N ALA A 51 -2.44 18.39 -2.05
CA ALA A 51 -2.34 17.90 -3.42
C ALA A 51 -3.71 17.86 -4.10
N THR A 52 -3.70 17.75 -5.42
CA THR A 52 -4.91 17.51 -6.20
C THR A 52 -5.03 16.01 -6.47
N LEU A 53 -6.14 15.42 -6.02
CA LEU A 53 -6.54 14.08 -6.40
C LEU A 53 -7.38 14.15 -7.66
N TYR A 54 -7.02 13.38 -8.68
CA TYR A 54 -7.76 13.24 -9.94
C TYR A 54 -8.57 11.96 -9.94
N SER A 55 -9.76 11.98 -10.55
CA SER A 55 -10.62 10.81 -10.70
C SER A 55 -11.55 10.94 -11.90
N ASN A 56 -12.22 9.85 -12.26
CA ASN A 56 -13.30 9.85 -13.25
C ASN A 56 -14.69 9.95 -12.63
N ALA A 57 -14.83 9.58 -11.37
CA ALA A 57 -16.11 9.58 -10.66
C ALA A 57 -15.89 9.68 -9.14
N ASP A 58 -16.95 10.01 -8.39
CA ASP A 58 -16.92 9.96 -6.94
C ASP A 58 -16.82 8.51 -6.47
N GLY A 59 -15.88 8.21 -5.56
CA GLY A 59 -15.60 6.86 -5.10
C GLY A 59 -14.91 5.97 -6.13
N SER A 60 -14.22 6.58 -7.09
CA SER A 60 -13.45 5.85 -8.09
C SER A 60 -12.29 5.09 -7.46
N GLY A 61 -12.16 3.80 -7.79
CA GLY A 61 -10.97 3.00 -7.46
C GLY A 61 -9.74 3.35 -8.30
N LEU A 62 -9.86 4.28 -9.27
CA LEU A 62 -8.74 4.72 -10.12
C LEU A 62 -8.17 6.07 -9.68
N ALA A 63 -8.66 6.64 -8.56
CA ALA A 63 -8.27 7.98 -8.11
C ALA A 63 -6.76 8.04 -7.82
N SER A 64 -6.06 9.01 -8.42
CA SER A 64 -4.60 9.13 -8.34
C SER A 64 -4.17 10.60 -8.20
N LEU A 65 -3.00 10.84 -7.61
CA LEU A 65 -2.36 12.15 -7.59
C LEU A 65 -1.85 12.57 -8.98
N THR A 66 -1.69 11.62 -9.89
CA THR A 66 -1.35 11.88 -11.31
C THR A 66 -2.61 11.85 -12.16
N LYS A 67 -2.82 12.87 -12.99
CA LYS A 67 -3.89 12.85 -13.99
C LYS A 67 -3.55 11.80 -15.04
N ARG A 68 -4.15 10.62 -14.90
CA ARG A 68 -3.90 9.46 -15.76
C ARG A 68 -4.44 9.68 -17.17
N ARG A 69 -3.77 9.08 -18.16
CA ARG A 69 -4.17 9.10 -19.57
C ARG A 69 -4.94 7.81 -19.89
N LEU A 70 -6.27 7.86 -19.67
CA LEU A 70 -7.14 6.69 -19.82
C LEU A 70 -8.09 6.81 -21.04
N ASP A 71 -7.79 7.72 -21.98
CA ASP A 71 -8.60 7.96 -23.19
C ASP A 71 -8.80 6.70 -24.03
N HIS A 72 -7.79 5.83 -24.10
CA HIS A 72 -7.84 4.55 -24.81
C HIS A 72 -8.81 3.52 -24.20
N PHE A 73 -9.26 3.76 -22.95
CA PHE A 73 -10.34 3.02 -22.32
C PHE A 73 -11.67 3.79 -22.32
N ASN A 74 -11.75 4.94 -23.00
CA ASN A 74 -12.90 5.86 -22.97
C ASN A 74 -13.25 6.32 -21.55
N ILE A 75 -12.25 6.47 -20.69
CA ILE A 75 -12.40 6.97 -19.32
C ILE A 75 -11.92 8.42 -19.27
N ASP A 76 -12.86 9.33 -18.95
CA ASP A 76 -12.57 10.73 -18.73
C ASP A 76 -12.11 10.96 -17.29
N PHE A 77 -10.91 11.51 -17.09
CA PHE A 77 -10.24 11.67 -15.79
C PHE A 77 -10.19 13.14 -15.37
N ASN A 78 -11.36 13.79 -15.35
CA ASN A 78 -11.49 15.25 -15.20
C ASN A 78 -12.01 15.72 -13.84
N LYS A 79 -12.45 14.83 -12.94
CA LYS A 79 -12.80 15.23 -11.58
C LYS A 79 -11.54 15.51 -10.78
N THR A 80 -11.62 16.52 -9.91
CA THR A 80 -10.52 16.89 -9.01
C THR A 80 -11.02 17.18 -7.62
N GLU A 81 -10.21 16.84 -6.62
CA GLU A 81 -10.43 17.13 -5.22
C GLU A 81 -9.12 17.61 -4.58
N GLN A 82 -9.18 18.64 -3.70
CA GLN A 82 -8.02 19.05 -2.90
C GLN A 82 -7.96 18.20 -1.66
N ILE A 83 -6.83 17.52 -1.45
CA ILE A 83 -6.62 16.59 -0.35
C ILE A 83 -5.40 16.99 0.48
N GLN A 84 -5.32 16.43 1.69
CA GLN A 84 -4.14 16.52 2.55
C GLN A 84 -3.29 15.29 2.37
N LEU A 85 -1.97 15.47 2.39
CA LEU A 85 -0.98 14.40 2.41
C LEU A 85 -0.10 14.51 3.66
N SER A 86 0.32 13.38 4.18
CA SER A 86 1.30 13.28 5.25
C SER A 86 2.29 12.16 4.98
N THR A 87 3.34 12.03 5.80
CA THR A 87 4.28 10.92 5.69
C THR A 87 3.93 9.82 6.70
N LEU A 88 4.26 8.56 6.36
CA LEU A 88 4.08 7.46 7.30
C LEU A 88 4.94 7.67 8.56
N ASP A 89 6.15 8.21 8.43
CA ASP A 89 7.03 8.50 9.56
C ASP A 89 6.40 9.50 10.53
N THR A 90 5.84 10.62 10.03
CA THR A 90 5.14 11.61 10.85
C THR A 90 3.94 10.99 11.54
N TYR A 91 3.14 10.21 10.81
CA TYR A 91 1.98 9.54 11.38
C TYR A 91 2.37 8.57 12.50
N CYS A 92 3.31 7.67 12.25
CA CYS A 92 3.79 6.71 13.25
C CYS A 92 4.33 7.39 14.49
N LYS A 93 5.11 8.46 14.33
CA LYS A 93 5.60 9.26 15.46
C LYS A 93 4.46 9.87 16.27
N THR A 94 3.46 10.45 15.61
CA THR A 94 2.32 11.11 16.27
C THR A 94 1.43 10.11 17.00
N GLN A 95 1.24 8.91 16.44
CA GLN A 95 0.42 7.84 17.01
C GLN A 95 1.19 6.89 17.94
N ASN A 96 2.48 7.14 18.17
CA ASN A 96 3.38 6.28 18.96
C ASN A 96 3.42 4.83 18.42
N ILE A 97 3.40 4.67 17.10
CA ILE A 97 3.52 3.38 16.43
C ILE A 97 5.01 3.10 16.22
N SER A 98 5.52 2.06 16.88
CA SER A 98 6.94 1.66 16.80
C SER A 98 7.17 0.49 15.82
N HIS A 99 6.10 -0.19 15.39
CA HIS A 99 6.19 -1.36 14.51
C HIS A 99 4.92 -1.50 13.66
N ILE A 100 5.09 -2.02 12.45
CA ILE A 100 4.02 -2.33 11.48
C ILE A 100 4.22 -3.76 10.99
N ASP A 101 3.26 -4.64 11.25
CA ASP A 101 3.30 -6.01 10.76
C ASP A 101 3.07 -6.07 9.24
N LEU A 102 2.11 -5.29 8.74
CA LEU A 102 1.76 -5.23 7.32
C LEU A 102 1.40 -3.79 6.91
N LEU A 103 2.11 -3.29 5.92
CA LEU A 103 1.77 -2.07 5.18
C LEU A 103 1.18 -2.45 3.82
N LYS A 104 -0.12 -2.18 3.61
CA LYS A 104 -0.74 -2.32 2.28
C LYS A 104 -0.69 -0.98 1.54
N LEU A 105 -0.10 -0.98 0.35
CA LEU A 105 -0.06 0.15 -0.57
C LEU A 105 -0.97 -0.11 -1.76
N ASP A 106 -1.90 0.82 -1.99
CA ASP A 106 -2.87 0.78 -3.08
C ASP A 106 -3.22 2.26 -3.37
N VAL A 107 -2.24 2.96 -3.96
CA VAL A 107 -2.25 4.43 -4.12
C VAL A 107 -2.08 4.86 -5.57
N GLU A 108 -2.42 3.95 -6.49
CA GLU A 108 -2.57 4.19 -7.92
C GLU A 108 -1.33 4.88 -8.55
N GLY A 109 -0.14 4.26 -8.30
CA GLY A 109 1.13 4.63 -8.90
C GLY A 109 2.04 5.53 -8.04
N HIS A 110 1.62 5.86 -6.80
CA HIS A 110 2.39 6.68 -5.85
C HIS A 110 2.95 5.86 -4.67
N GLU A 111 3.08 4.55 -4.84
CA GLU A 111 3.59 3.62 -3.82
C GLU A 111 5.02 4.00 -3.39
N LEU A 112 5.89 4.36 -4.34
CA LEU A 112 7.27 4.80 -4.03
C LEU A 112 7.31 6.09 -3.23
N ASP A 113 6.36 7.02 -3.44
CA ASP A 113 6.25 8.22 -2.61
C ASP A 113 5.90 7.88 -1.17
N VAL A 114 4.99 6.94 -0.95
CA VAL A 114 4.66 6.47 0.42
C VAL A 114 5.86 5.78 1.06
N LEU A 115 6.58 4.94 0.33
CA LEU A 115 7.79 4.27 0.80
C LEU A 115 8.89 5.29 1.15
N ASP A 116 9.04 6.35 0.34
CA ASP A 116 9.98 7.45 0.61
C ASP A 116 9.57 8.27 1.85
N GLY A 117 8.27 8.35 2.16
CA GLY A 117 7.72 8.95 3.38
C GLY A 117 7.86 8.07 4.65
N ALA A 118 8.44 6.87 4.53
CA ALA A 118 8.60 5.88 5.60
C ALA A 118 10.07 5.59 5.94
N LYS A 119 10.99 6.48 5.59
CA LYS A 119 12.46 6.26 5.71
C LYS A 119 12.92 5.87 7.12
N VAL A 120 12.35 6.48 8.14
CA VAL A 120 12.71 6.20 9.54
C VAL A 120 12.22 4.82 9.94
N MET A 121 10.98 4.46 9.58
CA MET A 121 10.43 3.14 9.87
C MET A 121 11.25 2.03 9.17
N PHE A 122 11.65 2.22 7.91
CA PHE A 122 12.52 1.26 7.20
C PHE A 122 13.93 1.21 7.81
N ALA A 123 14.56 2.35 8.12
CA ALA A 123 15.89 2.40 8.74
C ALA A 123 15.92 1.66 10.08
N ASN A 124 14.83 1.72 10.84
CA ASN A 124 14.66 1.02 12.12
C ASN A 124 14.25 -0.45 11.95
N LYS A 125 14.05 -0.93 10.71
CA LYS A 125 13.54 -2.29 10.40
C LYS A 125 12.22 -2.57 11.14
N ALA A 126 11.35 -1.57 11.18
CA ALA A 126 10.10 -1.53 11.92
C ALA A 126 8.87 -1.90 11.06
N ILE A 127 9.06 -2.34 9.81
CA ILE A 127 7.99 -2.83 8.93
C ILE A 127 8.36 -4.25 8.50
N ASP A 128 7.49 -5.22 8.79
CA ASP A 128 7.76 -6.62 8.47
C ASP A 128 7.38 -6.99 7.04
N MET A 129 6.22 -6.53 6.59
CA MET A 129 5.69 -6.85 5.26
C MET A 129 5.10 -5.61 4.60
N VAL A 130 5.29 -5.52 3.28
CA VAL A 130 4.66 -4.48 2.43
C VAL A 130 4.00 -5.16 1.25
N THR A 131 2.69 -4.99 1.08
CA THR A 131 2.02 -5.35 -0.18
C THR A 131 1.86 -4.12 -1.04
N PHE A 132 2.10 -4.27 -2.34
CA PHE A 132 2.00 -3.18 -3.30
C PHE A 132 1.54 -3.70 -4.66
N GLU A 133 1.00 -2.80 -5.45
CA GLU A 133 0.60 -3.07 -6.82
C GLU A 133 1.59 -2.43 -7.79
N PHE A 134 1.91 -3.14 -8.88
CA PHE A 134 2.67 -2.59 -9.99
C PHE A 134 1.89 -2.87 -11.29
N GLY A 135 1.67 -1.84 -12.10
CA GLY A 135 0.86 -2.00 -13.30
C GLY A 135 0.68 -0.73 -14.12
N GLY A 136 -0.48 -0.60 -14.75
CA GLY A 136 -0.78 0.48 -15.71
C GLY A 136 -0.67 1.89 -15.14
N CYS A 137 -0.94 2.11 -13.85
CA CYS A 137 -0.77 3.41 -13.19
C CYS A 137 0.68 3.89 -13.21
N ASN A 138 1.64 2.96 -13.14
CA ASN A 138 3.07 3.25 -13.14
C ASN A 138 3.58 3.79 -14.49
N ILE A 139 2.85 3.55 -15.61
CA ILE A 139 3.13 4.20 -16.89
C ILE A 139 2.95 5.72 -16.80
N ASP A 140 1.87 6.16 -16.13
CA ASP A 140 1.55 7.58 -16.00
C ASP A 140 2.49 8.29 -15.00
N THR A 141 2.87 7.62 -13.91
CA THR A 141 3.79 8.15 -12.88
C THR A 141 5.27 8.02 -13.25
N ARG A 142 5.61 7.26 -14.31
CA ARG A 142 7.00 6.99 -14.75
C ARG A 142 7.82 6.26 -13.69
N THR A 143 7.17 5.40 -12.95
CA THR A 143 7.81 4.50 -11.98
C THR A 143 7.97 3.10 -12.58
N PHE A 144 9.05 2.42 -12.23
CA PHE A 144 9.42 1.14 -12.78
C PHE A 144 9.49 0.07 -11.68
N PHE A 145 9.31 -1.19 -12.05
CA PHE A 145 9.49 -2.29 -11.09
C PHE A 145 10.91 -2.33 -10.53
N GLN A 146 11.89 -1.92 -11.34
CA GLN A 146 13.29 -1.75 -10.95
C GLN A 146 13.44 -0.86 -9.71
N ASP A 147 12.66 0.23 -9.59
CA ASP A 147 12.72 1.15 -8.45
C ASP A 147 12.27 0.46 -7.16
N PHE A 148 11.19 -0.33 -7.22
CA PHE A 148 10.73 -1.15 -6.10
C PHE A 148 11.77 -2.21 -5.72
N TRP A 149 12.35 -2.87 -6.71
CA TRP A 149 13.34 -3.92 -6.48
C TRP A 149 14.57 -3.37 -5.73
N TYR A 150 15.10 -2.23 -6.16
CA TYR A 150 16.23 -1.58 -5.47
C TYR A 150 15.84 -1.07 -4.09
N PHE A 151 14.65 -0.47 -3.94
CA PHE A 151 14.17 0.00 -2.66
C PHE A 151 14.10 -1.13 -1.62
N PHE A 152 13.43 -2.22 -1.95
CA PHE A 152 13.26 -3.34 -1.01
C PHE A 152 14.56 -4.12 -0.78
N SER A 153 15.38 -4.31 -1.80
CA SER A 153 16.69 -4.95 -1.68
C SER A 153 17.60 -4.18 -0.71
N LYS A 154 17.64 -2.85 -0.80
CA LYS A 154 18.39 -1.97 0.12
C LYS A 154 17.89 -2.07 1.56
N ASN A 155 16.62 -2.38 1.77
CA ASN A 155 15.99 -2.50 3.08
C ASN A 155 15.95 -3.95 3.61
N ASP A 156 16.76 -4.88 3.07
CA ASP A 156 16.83 -6.28 3.47
C ASP A 156 15.48 -7.04 3.36
N MET A 157 14.65 -6.68 2.38
CA MET A 157 13.39 -7.35 2.10
C MET A 157 13.49 -8.18 0.81
N ALA A 158 12.85 -9.34 0.80
CA ALA A 158 12.70 -10.19 -0.37
C ALA A 158 11.33 -9.93 -1.02
N ILE A 159 11.29 -9.81 -2.36
CA ILE A 159 10.05 -9.54 -3.10
C ILE A 159 9.48 -10.84 -3.64
N TYR A 160 8.17 -10.98 -3.54
CA TYR A 160 7.41 -12.08 -4.10
C TYR A 160 6.23 -11.54 -4.91
N ARG A 161 5.98 -12.14 -6.07
CA ARG A 161 4.75 -11.95 -6.81
C ARG A 161 3.66 -12.81 -6.19
N ILE A 162 2.49 -12.23 -5.93
CA ILE A 162 1.31 -12.95 -5.44
C ILE A 162 0.61 -13.57 -6.65
N LEU A 163 0.54 -14.90 -6.71
CA LEU A 163 -0.10 -15.62 -7.80
C LEU A 163 -1.62 -15.77 -7.55
N PRO A 164 -2.43 -16.06 -8.58
CA PRO A 164 -3.90 -16.19 -8.44
C PRO A 164 -4.35 -17.27 -7.46
N ASN A 165 -3.52 -18.28 -7.21
CA ASN A 165 -3.77 -19.33 -6.22
C ASN A 165 -3.29 -18.97 -4.82
N ALA A 166 -2.98 -17.70 -4.58
CA ALA A 166 -2.44 -17.16 -3.33
C ALA A 166 -1.06 -17.73 -2.92
N THR A 167 -0.32 -18.38 -3.83
CA THR A 167 1.07 -18.73 -3.59
C THR A 167 2.00 -17.57 -3.96
N LEU A 168 3.23 -17.60 -3.45
CA LEU A 168 4.23 -16.55 -3.59
C LEU A 168 5.35 -17.04 -4.50
N TYR A 169 5.56 -16.35 -5.62
CA TYR A 169 6.69 -16.59 -6.52
C TYR A 169 7.82 -15.61 -6.19
N HIS A 170 8.95 -16.13 -5.75
CA HIS A 170 10.11 -15.32 -5.35
C HIS A 170 10.76 -14.62 -6.55
N ILE A 171 10.99 -13.33 -6.46
CA ILE A 171 11.78 -12.53 -7.40
C ILE A 171 13.20 -12.44 -6.82
N ASP A 172 14.06 -13.34 -7.20
CA ASP A 172 15.42 -13.47 -6.67
C ASP A 172 16.40 -12.42 -7.24
N SER A 173 16.14 -11.96 -8.44
CA SER A 173 16.89 -10.91 -9.13
C SER A 173 16.00 -10.12 -10.07
N TYR A 174 16.29 -8.83 -10.23
CA TYR A 174 15.60 -7.99 -11.20
C TYR A 174 15.95 -8.41 -12.64
N ARG A 175 14.96 -8.40 -13.52
CA ARG A 175 15.08 -8.59 -14.96
C ARG A 175 14.20 -7.57 -15.68
N GLU A 176 14.60 -7.08 -16.85
CA GLU A 176 13.80 -6.16 -17.65
C GLU A 176 12.44 -6.74 -18.06
N THR A 177 12.30 -8.06 -18.07
CA THR A 177 11.02 -8.75 -18.28
C THR A 177 10.04 -8.60 -17.10
N ASP A 178 10.50 -8.12 -15.95
CA ASP A 178 9.65 -7.84 -14.79
C ASP A 178 8.91 -6.49 -14.94
N GLU A 179 9.33 -5.64 -15.90
CA GLU A 179 8.66 -4.38 -16.28
C GLU A 179 7.35 -4.65 -17.06
N GLN A 180 6.46 -5.44 -16.47
CA GLN A 180 5.17 -5.74 -17.05
C GLN A 180 4.13 -4.81 -16.47
N PHE A 181 3.75 -3.75 -17.20
CA PHE A 181 2.74 -2.78 -16.78
C PHE A 181 1.31 -3.34 -16.84
N ILE A 182 1.15 -4.61 -16.49
CA ILE A 182 -0.13 -5.27 -16.26
C ILE A 182 -0.29 -5.40 -14.74
N THR A 183 -1.37 -4.86 -14.23
CA THR A 183 -1.66 -4.83 -12.79
C THR A 183 -1.39 -6.17 -12.12
N THR A 184 -0.45 -6.16 -11.21
CA THR A 184 0.04 -7.34 -10.51
C THR A 184 0.34 -6.98 -9.06
N ASN A 185 -0.07 -7.86 -8.14
CA ASN A 185 0.16 -7.70 -6.72
C ASN A 185 1.47 -8.37 -6.30
N TYR A 186 2.23 -7.65 -5.49
CA TYR A 186 3.49 -8.10 -4.91
C TYR A 186 3.46 -7.99 -3.40
N ILE A 187 4.35 -8.73 -2.73
CA ILE A 187 4.65 -8.58 -1.32
C ILE A 187 6.15 -8.57 -1.12
N ALA A 188 6.65 -7.57 -0.41
CA ALA A 188 8.01 -7.53 0.10
C ALA A 188 7.99 -7.94 1.57
N ILE A 189 8.88 -8.85 1.96
CA ILE A 189 8.92 -9.46 3.30
C ILE A 189 10.33 -9.34 3.85
N THR A 190 10.48 -8.90 5.10
CA THR A 190 11.78 -8.87 5.75
C THR A 190 12.38 -10.26 5.86
N LYS A 191 13.69 -10.41 5.67
CA LYS A 191 14.39 -11.69 5.77
C LYS A 191 14.30 -12.34 7.16
N LYS A 192 13.81 -11.60 8.17
CA LYS A 192 13.56 -12.12 9.52
C LYS A 192 12.27 -12.94 9.61
N CYS A 193 11.25 -12.61 8.81
CA CYS A 193 9.98 -13.32 8.80
C CYS A 193 10.15 -14.68 8.13
N LYS A 194 9.63 -15.71 8.78
CA LYS A 194 9.58 -17.05 8.18
C LYS A 194 8.34 -17.16 7.32
N ILE A 195 8.54 -17.49 6.05
CA ILE A 195 7.45 -17.83 5.13
C ILE A 195 7.23 -19.33 5.22
N ASP A 196 5.96 -19.74 5.35
CA ASP A 196 5.61 -21.16 5.27
C ASP A 196 5.97 -21.68 3.86
N LYS A 197 6.64 -22.82 3.81
CA LYS A 197 7.06 -23.41 2.54
C LYS A 197 5.89 -23.77 1.63
N ASP A 198 4.72 -24.05 2.21
CA ASP A 198 3.51 -24.36 1.47
C ASP A 198 2.91 -23.11 0.77
N MET A 199 3.32 -21.91 1.18
CA MET A 199 2.97 -20.66 0.52
C MET A 199 3.86 -20.34 -0.69
N LEU A 200 5.00 -21.02 -0.86
CA LEU A 200 5.91 -20.75 -1.97
C LEU A 200 5.49 -21.52 -3.21
N ALA A 201 5.43 -20.82 -4.35
CA ALA A 201 5.24 -21.46 -5.66
C ALA A 201 6.44 -22.39 -5.96
N ARG A 202 6.13 -23.55 -6.51
CA ARG A 202 7.14 -24.56 -6.93
C ARG A 202 7.67 -24.25 -8.31
#